data_811393e09ebefc6c80bab6067e59cd27
#
_entry.id   811393e09ebefc6c80bab6067e59cd27
#
_cell.length_a   1.000
_cell.length_b   1.000
_cell.length_c   1.000
_cell.angle_alpha   90.00
_cell.angle_beta   90.00
_cell.angle_gamma   90.00
#
_symmetry.space_group_name_H-M   'P 1'
#
loop_
_entity.id
_entity.type
_entity.pdbx_description
1 polymer ?
#
loop_
_entity_poly.entity_id
_entity_poly.type
_entity_poly.pdbx_seq_one_letter_code
_entity_poly.pdbx_strand_id
1 'polypeptide(L)'
;MACAQLELELFDASEEAACYHSIERQGYFSLLVANGANSRKRQESYRLGLMPQVLSRLDRTHDTWLSQAEFFVPNRRVVNLSRIGLLFADLDTYRTPLKGLSPERQADALQLCCNDEGIPPPSLVVFSGRGLQAKWLLERAIPRPALPRWDACQRALVERLGSLGSDIAAKDASRVLRLVETVNSKSGEICRVIHVNCGADGEPVRYNFEYLAECLLPLSRWDIEARKTRKERRSQPQLRLVPGGWTGGLRALNTRRLAWDRLEDLRALRRVRGGAHEGERMKFLLWELNFLMLSGAVHSTRMYPEAAALAKEIDPAWGYHSAELMTLYAKAKAWNAGEMVEFNGKRYPALYTPRNDTLISLFRITDDEQRQLRTIISRSIVLERDRRRHEVKRRAAGAVERSEYLDAAQERRTRAQELRKQGMSVRAIAKDMGIPASSVQGYIKGIQVASPAEILPCTKSVRITNGVACARSA
;
A
#
# COMPACT_ATOMS: atom_id res chain seq x y z
N MET A 1 -11.57 -33.66 -24.36
CA MET A 1 -10.52 -34.18 -23.45
C MET A 1 -9.18 -34.42 -24.14
N ALA A 2 -9.11 -34.94 -25.37
CA ALA A 2 -7.84 -35.16 -26.08
C ALA A 2 -7.09 -33.86 -26.48
N CYS A 3 -7.77 -32.77 -26.83
CA CYS A 3 -7.13 -31.47 -27.13
C CYS A 3 -6.42 -30.84 -25.92
N ALA A 4 -7.04 -30.90 -24.74
CA ALA A 4 -6.45 -30.32 -23.54
C ALA A 4 -5.16 -31.05 -23.06
N GLN A 5 -5.03 -32.32 -23.38
CA GLN A 5 -3.86 -33.12 -23.00
C GLN A 5 -2.65 -32.87 -23.93
N LEU A 6 -2.90 -32.56 -25.19
CA LEU A 6 -1.85 -32.18 -26.15
C LEU A 6 -1.29 -30.77 -25.88
N GLU A 7 -2.12 -29.83 -25.37
CA GLU A 7 -1.67 -28.49 -24.99
C GLU A 7 -0.80 -28.47 -23.72
N LEU A 8 -1.01 -29.44 -22.81
CA LEU A 8 -0.21 -29.57 -21.57
C LEU A 8 1.23 -30.07 -21.84
N GLU A 9 1.44 -30.86 -22.89
CA GLU A 9 2.79 -31.35 -23.27
C GLU A 9 3.67 -30.24 -23.89
N LEU A 10 3.07 -29.12 -24.31
CA LEU A 10 3.75 -27.97 -24.91
C LEU A 10 4.16 -26.89 -23.91
N PHE A 11 3.78 -27.00 -22.65
CA PHE A 11 4.08 -25.97 -21.63
C PHE A 11 5.50 -26.14 -21.09
N ASP A 12 6.46 -25.48 -21.74
CA ASP A 12 7.87 -25.52 -21.36
C ASP A 12 8.21 -24.53 -20.22
N ALA A 13 9.46 -24.52 -19.78
CA ALA A 13 9.96 -23.65 -18.73
C ALA A 13 9.86 -22.16 -19.08
N SER A 14 9.98 -21.80 -20.36
CA SER A 14 9.92 -20.40 -20.81
C SER A 14 8.49 -19.91 -20.87
N GLU A 15 7.56 -20.73 -21.32
CA GLU A 15 6.14 -20.43 -21.35
C GLU A 15 5.55 -20.30 -19.94
N GLU A 16 5.89 -21.22 -19.06
CA GLU A 16 5.50 -21.15 -17.65
C GLU A 16 6.01 -19.85 -17.00
N ALA A 17 7.28 -19.52 -17.19
CA ALA A 17 7.87 -18.31 -16.67
C ALA A 17 7.27 -17.03 -17.28
N ALA A 18 6.95 -17.02 -18.56
CA ALA A 18 6.34 -15.90 -19.27
C ALA A 18 4.93 -15.58 -18.77
N CYS A 19 4.25 -16.54 -18.12
CA CYS A 19 2.94 -16.30 -17.53
C CYS A 19 2.96 -15.22 -16.43
N TYR A 20 4.06 -15.03 -15.71
CA TYR A 20 4.13 -14.09 -14.60
C TYR A 20 5.34 -13.17 -14.59
N HIS A 21 6.31 -13.37 -15.49
CA HIS A 21 7.39 -12.44 -15.79
C HIS A 21 7.21 -11.78 -17.15
N SER A 22 7.74 -10.56 -17.32
CA SER A 22 7.74 -9.90 -18.62
C SER A 22 9.14 -9.57 -19.05
N ILE A 23 9.54 -10.08 -20.22
CA ILE A 23 10.85 -9.84 -20.83
C ILE A 23 11.04 -8.39 -21.28
N GLU A 24 9.94 -7.66 -21.50
CA GLU A 24 9.97 -6.25 -21.91
C GLU A 24 10.29 -5.29 -20.75
N ARG A 25 10.18 -5.77 -19.50
CA ARG A 25 10.41 -4.95 -18.33
C ARG A 25 11.87 -4.89 -17.95
N GLN A 26 12.27 -3.76 -17.41
CA GLN A 26 13.55 -3.64 -16.73
C GLN A 26 13.48 -4.30 -15.36
N GLY A 27 14.48 -5.10 -15.04
CA GLY A 27 14.56 -5.81 -13.78
C GLY A 27 15.27 -7.15 -13.89
N TYR A 28 15.20 -7.92 -12.83
CA TYR A 28 15.91 -9.18 -12.68
C TYR A 28 14.97 -10.27 -12.18
N PHE A 29 15.20 -11.49 -12.66
CA PHE A 29 14.71 -12.73 -12.06
C PHE A 29 15.88 -13.51 -11.46
N SER A 30 15.61 -14.50 -10.65
CA SER A 30 16.65 -15.31 -10.01
C SER A 30 16.38 -16.79 -10.17
N LEU A 31 17.41 -17.52 -10.48
CA LEU A 31 17.44 -18.98 -10.43
C LEU A 31 18.19 -19.44 -9.17
N LEU A 32 17.73 -20.53 -8.63
CA LEU A 32 18.41 -21.25 -7.54
C LEU A 32 18.66 -22.65 -8.06
N VAL A 33 19.92 -23.05 -8.15
CA VAL A 33 20.33 -24.35 -8.71
C VAL A 33 21.05 -25.17 -7.64
N ALA A 34 20.80 -26.47 -7.60
CA ALA A 34 21.48 -27.41 -6.73
C ALA A 34 21.82 -28.71 -7.48
N ASN A 35 23.07 -29.17 -7.36
CA ASN A 35 23.55 -30.37 -8.02
C ASN A 35 23.29 -31.60 -7.14
N GLY A 36 22.01 -31.95 -6.92
CA GLY A 36 21.56 -33.05 -6.10
C GLY A 36 20.95 -32.66 -4.75
N ALA A 37 20.31 -33.62 -4.09
CA ALA A 37 19.42 -33.41 -2.94
C ALA A 37 20.04 -32.70 -1.72
N ASN A 38 21.35 -32.88 -1.51
CA ASN A 38 22.06 -32.34 -0.34
C ASN A 38 23.16 -31.34 -0.70
N SER A 39 23.21 -30.88 -1.97
CA SER A 39 24.22 -29.94 -2.41
C SER A 39 23.88 -28.51 -1.99
N ARG A 40 24.93 -27.68 -1.88
CA ARG A 40 24.75 -26.25 -1.62
C ARG A 40 24.03 -25.58 -2.80
N LYS A 41 22.92 -24.91 -2.52
CA LYS A 41 22.17 -24.15 -3.51
C LYS A 41 22.96 -22.91 -3.93
N ARG A 42 23.13 -22.71 -5.25
CA ARG A 42 23.74 -21.52 -5.85
C ARG A 42 22.62 -20.63 -6.41
N GLN A 43 22.62 -19.36 -6.05
CA GLN A 43 21.69 -18.39 -6.59
C GLN A 43 22.37 -17.55 -7.66
N GLU A 44 21.70 -17.41 -8.79
CA GLU A 44 22.08 -16.55 -9.90
C GLU A 44 20.91 -15.62 -10.23
N SER A 45 21.21 -14.39 -10.65
CA SER A 45 20.20 -13.41 -11.04
C SER A 45 20.53 -12.86 -12.41
N TYR A 46 19.53 -12.82 -13.28
CA TYR A 46 19.64 -12.44 -14.66
C TYR A 46 18.65 -11.33 -14.98
N ARG A 47 18.94 -10.52 -16.01
CA ARG A 47 17.98 -9.54 -16.54
C ARG A 47 16.78 -10.24 -17.15
N LEU A 48 15.58 -9.69 -16.95
CA LEU A 48 14.33 -10.25 -17.48
C LEU A 48 14.37 -10.49 -18.98
N GLY A 49 14.93 -9.56 -19.77
CA GLY A 49 15.06 -9.72 -21.21
C GLY A 49 15.95 -10.89 -21.67
N LEU A 50 16.74 -11.48 -20.77
CA LEU A 50 17.57 -12.65 -21.08
C LEU A 50 16.88 -13.98 -20.69
N MET A 51 15.65 -13.92 -20.18
CA MET A 51 14.96 -15.10 -19.64
C MET A 51 14.86 -16.26 -20.65
N PRO A 52 14.40 -16.09 -21.89
CA PRO A 52 14.30 -17.20 -22.83
C PRO A 52 15.66 -17.84 -23.13
N GLN A 53 16.70 -17.03 -23.25
CA GLN A 53 18.06 -17.50 -23.53
C GLN A 53 18.67 -18.25 -22.33
N VAL A 54 18.40 -17.80 -21.10
CA VAL A 54 18.86 -18.44 -19.88
C VAL A 54 18.15 -19.77 -19.67
N LEU A 55 16.81 -19.78 -19.82
CA LEU A 55 16.02 -21.00 -19.61
C LEU A 55 16.27 -22.08 -20.68
N SER A 56 16.54 -21.70 -21.92
CA SER A 56 16.87 -22.65 -22.98
C SER A 56 18.23 -23.34 -22.80
N ARG A 57 19.16 -22.72 -22.07
CA ARG A 57 20.52 -23.25 -21.81
C ARG A 57 20.67 -23.98 -20.47
N LEU A 58 19.59 -24.07 -19.71
CA LEU A 58 19.61 -24.71 -18.38
C LEU A 58 19.85 -26.21 -18.49
N ASP A 59 20.74 -26.73 -17.63
CA ASP A 59 20.83 -28.17 -17.39
C ASP A 59 19.61 -28.61 -16.56
N ARG A 60 18.73 -29.36 -17.19
CA ARG A 60 17.45 -29.81 -16.62
C ARG A 60 17.61 -31.02 -15.69
N THR A 61 18.80 -31.62 -15.62
CA THR A 61 19.09 -32.72 -14.69
C THR A 61 19.27 -32.27 -13.26
N HIS A 62 19.44 -30.94 -13.04
CA HIS A 62 19.64 -30.35 -11.73
C HIS A 62 18.34 -29.84 -11.10
N ASP A 63 18.27 -29.93 -9.76
CA ASP A 63 17.24 -29.23 -9.01
C ASP A 63 17.30 -27.72 -9.28
N THR A 64 16.31 -27.18 -9.95
CA THR A 64 16.25 -25.76 -10.29
C THR A 64 14.95 -25.13 -9.82
N TRP A 65 15.05 -23.93 -9.27
CA TRP A 65 13.91 -23.12 -8.83
C TRP A 65 13.99 -21.75 -9.45
N LEU A 66 12.83 -21.20 -9.85
CA LEU A 66 12.66 -19.86 -10.39
C LEU A 66 11.99 -18.94 -9.37
N SER A 67 12.46 -17.69 -9.28
CA SER A 67 11.79 -16.66 -8.46
C SER A 67 10.40 -16.35 -8.99
N GLN A 68 9.44 -16.18 -8.07
CA GLN A 68 8.04 -15.88 -8.42
C GLN A 68 7.77 -14.36 -8.51
N ALA A 69 8.80 -13.54 -8.35
CA ALA A 69 8.75 -12.09 -8.44
C ALA A 69 9.92 -11.53 -9.22
N GLU A 70 9.76 -10.29 -9.68
CA GLU A 70 10.76 -9.47 -10.36
C GLU A 70 11.46 -8.55 -9.36
N PHE A 71 12.76 -8.25 -9.58
CA PHE A 71 13.58 -7.46 -8.67
C PHE A 71 14.23 -6.27 -9.38
N PHE A 72 14.44 -5.15 -8.66
CA PHE A 72 15.13 -3.98 -9.21
C PHE A 72 16.65 -4.17 -9.39
N VAL A 73 17.25 -5.04 -8.57
CA VAL A 73 18.69 -5.35 -8.57
C VAL A 73 18.88 -6.86 -8.56
N PRO A 74 20.05 -7.39 -8.97
CA PRO A 74 20.33 -8.83 -9.05
C PRO A 74 20.49 -9.47 -7.65
N ASN A 75 19.56 -9.20 -6.77
CA ASN A 75 19.53 -9.72 -5.41
C ASN A 75 18.07 -9.99 -5.00
N ARG A 76 17.73 -11.28 -4.89
CA ARG A 76 16.40 -11.80 -4.58
C ARG A 76 16.03 -11.60 -3.10
N ARG A 77 15.71 -10.37 -2.73
CA ARG A 77 15.22 -9.99 -1.40
C ARG A 77 13.89 -9.24 -1.53
N VAL A 78 12.99 -9.41 -0.56
CA VAL A 78 11.70 -8.71 -0.53
C VAL A 78 11.87 -7.19 -0.64
N VAL A 79 12.90 -6.65 0.01
CA VAL A 79 13.20 -5.20 -0.05
C VAL A 79 13.63 -4.72 -1.45
N ASN A 80 14.06 -5.61 -2.32
CA ASN A 80 14.45 -5.33 -3.70
C ASN A 80 13.36 -5.70 -4.72
N LEU A 81 12.21 -6.17 -4.24
CA LEU A 81 11.10 -6.55 -5.10
C LEU A 81 10.63 -5.36 -5.94
N SER A 82 10.51 -5.57 -7.23
CA SER A 82 9.93 -4.64 -8.19
C SER A 82 8.44 -4.89 -8.34
N ARG A 83 8.08 -6.09 -8.74
CA ARG A 83 6.70 -6.52 -9.00
C ARG A 83 6.52 -8.00 -8.73
N ILE A 84 5.25 -8.40 -8.56
CA ILE A 84 4.85 -9.81 -8.48
C ILE A 84 3.57 -10.02 -9.28
N GLY A 85 3.58 -11.02 -10.16
CA GLY A 85 2.52 -11.27 -11.15
C GLY A 85 1.55 -12.38 -10.78
N LEU A 86 1.62 -12.95 -9.58
CA LEU A 86 0.79 -14.09 -9.16
C LEU A 86 0.62 -14.17 -7.66
N LEU A 87 -0.38 -14.95 -7.23
CA LEU A 87 -0.44 -15.63 -5.93
C LEU A 87 -0.09 -17.10 -6.15
N PHE A 88 0.42 -17.79 -5.14
CA PHE A 88 0.84 -19.18 -5.27
C PHE A 88 0.68 -19.98 -3.96
N ALA A 89 0.57 -21.29 -4.07
CA ALA A 89 0.64 -22.21 -2.96
C ALA A 89 1.59 -23.36 -3.30
N ASP A 90 2.49 -23.66 -2.37
CA ASP A 90 3.37 -24.86 -2.43
C ASP A 90 2.74 -25.92 -1.53
N LEU A 91 2.24 -26.99 -2.13
CA LEU A 91 1.43 -28.00 -1.46
C LEU A 91 2.25 -29.29 -1.29
N ASP A 92 2.63 -29.57 -0.07
CA ASP A 92 3.32 -30.79 0.33
C ASP A 92 2.34 -31.99 0.41
N THR A 93 1.64 -32.28 -0.69
CA THR A 93 0.58 -33.32 -0.76
C THR A 93 1.04 -34.70 -0.30
N TYR A 94 2.34 -34.99 -0.42
CA TYR A 94 2.96 -36.22 0.08
C TYR A 94 2.91 -36.37 1.62
N ARG A 95 2.53 -35.32 2.35
CA ARG A 95 2.33 -35.31 3.81
C ARG A 95 0.86 -35.39 4.21
N THR A 96 -0.01 -35.52 3.23
CA THR A 96 -1.48 -35.53 3.41
C THR A 96 -2.08 -36.89 3.00
N PRO A 97 -3.36 -37.15 3.22
CA PRO A 97 -4.04 -38.34 2.69
C PRO A 97 -4.00 -38.45 1.15
N LEU A 98 -3.63 -37.40 0.43
CA LEU A 98 -3.47 -37.43 -1.03
C LEU A 98 -2.19 -38.13 -1.49
N LYS A 99 -1.34 -38.55 -0.55
CA LYS A 99 -0.13 -39.32 -0.83
C LYS A 99 -0.49 -40.61 -1.59
N GLY A 100 0.17 -40.79 -2.72
CA GLY A 100 -0.05 -42.01 -3.56
C GLY A 100 -1.14 -41.86 -4.61
N LEU A 101 -1.91 -40.79 -4.62
CA LEU A 101 -2.75 -40.42 -5.76
C LEU A 101 -1.88 -39.90 -6.91
N SER A 102 -2.38 -40.10 -8.16
CA SER A 102 -1.72 -39.48 -9.31
C SER A 102 -1.74 -37.96 -9.20
N PRO A 103 -0.76 -37.26 -9.79
CA PRO A 103 -0.71 -35.79 -9.77
C PRO A 103 -2.01 -35.14 -10.26
N GLU A 104 -2.67 -35.71 -11.26
CA GLU A 104 -3.93 -35.24 -11.82
C GLU A 104 -5.07 -35.33 -10.79
N ARG A 105 -5.18 -36.45 -10.07
CA ARG A 105 -6.16 -36.61 -8.99
C ARG A 105 -5.89 -35.69 -7.79
N GLN A 106 -4.62 -35.40 -7.53
CA GLN A 106 -4.27 -34.38 -6.53
C GLN A 106 -4.71 -32.98 -7.00
N ALA A 107 -4.61 -32.67 -8.29
CA ALA A 107 -5.10 -31.42 -8.85
C ALA A 107 -6.65 -31.32 -8.78
N ASP A 108 -7.37 -32.42 -9.02
CA ASP A 108 -8.82 -32.48 -8.85
C ASP A 108 -9.21 -32.18 -7.39
N ALA A 109 -8.50 -32.79 -6.43
CA ALA A 109 -8.73 -32.51 -5.00
C ALA A 109 -8.45 -31.06 -4.63
N LEU A 110 -7.45 -30.43 -5.24
CA LEU A 110 -7.19 -29.00 -5.10
C LEU A 110 -8.35 -28.15 -5.62
N GLN A 111 -8.92 -28.50 -6.79
CA GLN A 111 -10.06 -27.76 -7.35
C GLN A 111 -11.29 -27.88 -6.45
N LEU A 112 -11.59 -29.08 -5.93
CA LEU A 112 -12.67 -29.27 -4.97
C LEU A 112 -12.47 -28.42 -3.71
N CYS A 113 -11.27 -28.45 -3.14
CA CYS A 113 -10.95 -27.62 -1.97
C CYS A 113 -11.08 -26.11 -2.27
N CYS A 114 -10.67 -25.65 -3.46
CA CYS A 114 -10.86 -24.26 -3.87
C CYS A 114 -12.37 -23.90 -3.93
N ASN A 115 -13.21 -24.77 -4.48
CA ASN A 115 -14.65 -24.56 -4.53
C ASN A 115 -15.26 -24.48 -3.13
N ASP A 116 -14.90 -25.40 -2.24
CA ASP A 116 -15.40 -25.45 -0.86
C ASP A 116 -15.00 -24.20 -0.06
N GLU A 117 -13.80 -23.73 -0.28
CA GLU A 117 -13.25 -22.53 0.37
C GLU A 117 -13.66 -21.22 -0.33
N GLY A 118 -14.40 -21.27 -1.44
CA GLY A 118 -14.76 -20.09 -2.24
C GLY A 118 -13.56 -19.36 -2.83
N ILE A 119 -12.50 -20.10 -3.17
CA ILE A 119 -11.30 -19.60 -3.84
C ILE A 119 -11.47 -19.86 -5.34
N PRO A 120 -11.25 -18.90 -6.23
CA PRO A 120 -11.21 -19.16 -7.67
C PRO A 120 -10.20 -20.27 -8.00
N PRO A 121 -10.46 -21.12 -9.01
CA PRO A 121 -9.54 -22.19 -9.39
C PRO A 121 -8.17 -21.61 -9.79
N PRO A 122 -7.04 -22.33 -9.53
CA PRO A 122 -5.72 -21.85 -9.96
C PRO A 122 -5.63 -21.74 -11.48
N SER A 123 -4.86 -20.80 -11.99
CA SER A 123 -4.58 -20.64 -13.42
C SER A 123 -3.72 -21.78 -13.94
N LEU A 124 -2.73 -22.19 -13.13
CA LEU A 124 -1.79 -23.27 -13.44
C LEU A 124 -1.60 -24.17 -12.22
N VAL A 125 -1.47 -25.45 -12.45
CA VAL A 125 -1.01 -26.43 -11.45
C VAL A 125 0.20 -27.17 -11.98
N VAL A 126 1.29 -27.10 -11.24
CA VAL A 126 2.57 -27.75 -11.57
C VAL A 126 2.79 -28.90 -10.60
N PHE A 127 3.08 -30.08 -11.11
CA PHE A 127 3.62 -31.17 -10.29
C PHE A 127 5.11 -30.92 -10.04
N SER A 128 5.50 -30.75 -8.80
CA SER A 128 6.89 -30.44 -8.39
C SER A 128 7.77 -31.68 -8.22
N GLY A 129 7.31 -32.83 -8.68
CA GLY A 129 7.96 -34.13 -8.50
C GLY A 129 7.59 -34.85 -7.19
N ARG A 130 6.94 -34.17 -6.21
CA ARG A 130 6.47 -34.78 -4.94
C ARG A 130 5.15 -34.23 -4.45
N GLY A 131 4.86 -32.99 -4.75
CA GLY A 131 3.67 -32.25 -4.38
C GLY A 131 3.25 -31.36 -5.51
N LEU A 132 2.35 -30.42 -5.25
CA LEU A 132 1.82 -29.50 -6.24
C LEU A 132 2.23 -28.05 -5.95
N GLN A 133 2.33 -27.27 -7.03
CA GLN A 133 2.45 -25.82 -6.98
C GLN A 133 1.26 -25.23 -7.72
N ALA A 134 0.36 -24.59 -7.00
CA ALA A 134 -0.79 -23.92 -7.56
C ALA A 134 -0.49 -22.43 -7.75
N LYS A 135 -0.84 -21.87 -8.91
CA LYS A 135 -0.54 -20.49 -9.30
C LYS A 135 -1.80 -19.77 -9.79
N TRP A 136 -2.07 -18.62 -9.23
CA TRP A 136 -3.14 -17.69 -9.64
C TRP A 136 -2.50 -16.50 -10.32
N LEU A 137 -2.55 -16.47 -11.64
CA LEU A 137 -1.94 -15.42 -12.47
C LEU A 137 -2.76 -14.13 -12.36
N LEU A 138 -2.07 -13.00 -12.31
CA LEU A 138 -2.69 -11.69 -12.24
C LEU A 138 -2.71 -11.01 -13.62
N GLU A 139 -3.80 -10.31 -13.95
CA GLU A 139 -3.89 -9.46 -15.14
C GLU A 139 -2.79 -8.41 -15.17
N ARG A 140 -2.48 -7.84 -14.00
CA ARG A 140 -1.44 -6.82 -13.83
C ARG A 140 -0.57 -7.17 -12.64
N ALA A 141 0.74 -7.20 -12.86
CA ALA A 141 1.70 -7.41 -11.79
C ALA A 141 1.61 -6.29 -10.73
N ILE A 142 1.61 -6.69 -9.47
CA ILE A 142 1.47 -5.81 -8.31
C ILE A 142 2.79 -5.12 -8.04
N PRO A 143 2.81 -3.77 -7.95
CA PRO A 143 4.01 -3.02 -7.62
C PRO A 143 4.35 -3.15 -6.13
N ARG A 144 5.61 -2.97 -5.80
CA ARG A 144 6.14 -3.01 -4.42
C ARG A 144 5.30 -2.28 -3.35
N PRO A 145 4.75 -1.07 -3.58
CA PRO A 145 3.94 -0.39 -2.56
C PRO A 145 2.66 -1.14 -2.17
N ALA A 146 2.16 -2.04 -3.01
CA ALA A 146 0.97 -2.85 -2.74
C ALA A 146 1.29 -4.19 -2.06
N LEU A 147 2.57 -4.50 -1.82
CA LEU A 147 3.02 -5.76 -1.23
C LEU A 147 2.32 -6.13 0.09
N PRO A 148 2.06 -5.21 1.04
CA PRO A 148 1.35 -5.57 2.28
C PRO A 148 -0.06 -6.14 2.05
N ARG A 149 -0.76 -5.73 0.99
CA ARG A 149 -2.08 -6.28 0.64
C ARG A 149 -1.93 -7.64 -0.05
N TRP A 150 -0.96 -7.76 -0.95
CA TRP A 150 -0.61 -9.04 -1.58
C TRP A 150 -0.25 -10.08 -0.51
N ASP A 151 0.60 -9.73 0.44
CA ASP A 151 1.04 -10.59 1.54
C ASP A 151 -0.14 -11.03 2.45
N ALA A 152 -1.16 -10.17 2.62
CA ALA A 152 -2.38 -10.54 3.32
C ALA A 152 -3.19 -11.60 2.55
N CYS A 153 -3.35 -11.43 1.23
CA CYS A 153 -4.01 -12.41 0.36
C CYS A 153 -3.23 -13.73 0.32
N GLN A 154 -1.91 -13.65 0.18
CA GLN A 154 -1.04 -14.80 0.14
C GLN A 154 -1.12 -15.64 1.42
N ARG A 155 -1.18 -15.00 2.59
CA ARG A 155 -1.38 -15.71 3.86
C ARG A 155 -2.75 -16.37 3.96
N ALA A 156 -3.81 -15.66 3.58
CA ALA A 156 -5.15 -16.22 3.61
C ALA A 156 -5.29 -17.43 2.68
N LEU A 157 -4.66 -17.36 1.50
CA LEU A 157 -4.61 -18.46 0.55
C LEU A 157 -3.93 -19.70 1.16
N VAL A 158 -2.72 -19.50 1.71
CA VAL A 158 -1.93 -20.59 2.33
C VAL A 158 -2.67 -21.20 3.54
N GLU A 159 -3.33 -20.38 4.36
CA GLU A 159 -4.11 -20.85 5.51
C GLU A 159 -5.32 -21.71 5.08
N ARG A 160 -6.08 -21.28 4.06
CA ARG A 160 -7.26 -22.02 3.57
C ARG A 160 -6.90 -23.35 2.90
N LEU A 161 -5.75 -23.42 2.25
CA LEU A 161 -5.24 -24.64 1.62
C LEU A 161 -4.47 -25.55 2.59
N GLY A 162 -4.54 -25.30 3.89
CA GLY A 162 -3.83 -26.06 4.92
C GLY A 162 -4.12 -27.56 4.93
N SER A 163 -5.37 -27.97 4.63
CA SER A 163 -5.80 -29.37 4.50
C SER A 163 -5.06 -30.14 3.40
N LEU A 164 -4.58 -29.44 2.38
CA LEU A 164 -3.78 -29.99 1.27
C LEU A 164 -2.28 -29.97 1.51
N GLY A 165 -1.85 -29.66 2.74
CA GLY A 165 -0.42 -29.62 3.10
C GLY A 165 0.30 -28.35 2.60
N SER A 166 -0.40 -27.23 2.53
CA SER A 166 0.18 -25.94 2.17
C SER A 166 1.35 -25.57 3.09
N ASP A 167 2.53 -25.26 2.51
CA ASP A 167 3.71 -24.83 3.27
C ASP A 167 3.56 -23.42 3.80
N ILE A 168 3.30 -23.30 5.12
CA ILE A 168 3.17 -22.02 5.82
C ILE A 168 4.43 -21.15 5.69
N ALA A 169 5.60 -21.73 5.47
CA ALA A 169 6.85 -21.00 5.26
C ALA A 169 7.00 -20.48 3.82
N ALA A 170 6.18 -20.99 2.87
CA ALA A 170 6.26 -20.65 1.45
C ALA A 170 5.39 -19.44 1.05
N LYS A 171 5.21 -18.45 1.91
CA LYS A 171 4.33 -17.29 1.70
C LYS A 171 5.05 -15.96 1.42
N ASP A 172 6.37 -15.95 1.38
CA ASP A 172 7.13 -14.71 1.14
C ASP A 172 7.20 -14.36 -0.35
N ALA A 173 7.12 -13.07 -0.68
CA ALA A 173 7.14 -12.59 -2.06
C ALA A 173 8.49 -12.80 -2.79
N SER A 174 9.55 -13.15 -2.06
CA SER A 174 10.84 -13.51 -2.65
C SER A 174 11.00 -15.02 -2.89
N ARG A 175 9.90 -15.77 -2.84
CA ARG A 175 9.91 -17.22 -2.99
C ARG A 175 10.41 -17.65 -4.35
N VAL A 176 11.08 -18.79 -4.36
CA VAL A 176 11.37 -19.57 -5.56
C VAL A 176 10.52 -20.84 -5.52
N LEU A 177 9.94 -21.21 -6.64
CA LEU A 177 9.26 -22.49 -6.86
C LEU A 177 10.03 -23.29 -7.90
N ARG A 178 9.84 -24.61 -7.92
CA ARG A 178 10.52 -25.47 -8.88
C ARG A 178 10.16 -25.09 -10.29
N LEU A 179 11.18 -25.07 -11.14
CA LEU A 179 11.02 -24.81 -12.56
C LEU A 179 10.55 -26.09 -13.25
N VAL A 180 9.58 -25.98 -14.15
CA VAL A 180 9.14 -27.10 -14.99
C VAL A 180 10.27 -27.63 -15.85
N GLU A 181 10.14 -28.87 -16.34
CA GLU A 181 11.12 -29.63 -17.10
C GLU A 181 12.41 -29.96 -16.34
N THR A 182 12.54 -29.61 -15.06
CA THR A 182 13.73 -29.96 -14.24
C THR A 182 13.45 -31.14 -13.33
N VAL A 183 14.48 -31.92 -13.05
CA VAL A 183 14.39 -33.12 -12.20
C VAL A 183 14.34 -32.72 -10.74
N ASN A 184 13.43 -33.34 -9.98
CA ASN A 184 13.46 -33.28 -8.53
C ASN A 184 14.33 -34.41 -8.00
N SER A 185 15.58 -34.14 -7.58
CA SER A 185 16.54 -35.15 -7.14
C SER A 185 16.09 -35.98 -5.95
N LYS A 186 15.06 -35.56 -5.21
CA LYS A 186 14.51 -36.33 -4.06
C LYS A 186 13.53 -37.42 -4.48
N SER A 187 12.89 -37.26 -5.62
CA SER A 187 11.91 -38.24 -6.13
C SER A 187 12.36 -38.91 -7.43
N GLY A 188 13.29 -38.30 -8.16
CA GLY A 188 13.67 -38.71 -9.52
C GLY A 188 12.67 -38.23 -10.59
N GLU A 189 11.56 -37.57 -10.19
CA GLU A 189 10.47 -37.14 -11.08
C GLU A 189 10.76 -35.80 -11.74
N ILE A 190 10.25 -35.63 -12.97
CA ILE A 190 10.32 -34.36 -13.71
C ILE A 190 9.17 -33.46 -13.29
N CYS A 191 9.49 -32.20 -13.01
CA CYS A 191 8.49 -31.14 -12.76
C CYS A 191 7.78 -30.83 -14.08
N ARG A 192 6.44 -30.82 -14.07
CA ARG A 192 5.63 -30.55 -15.26
C ARG A 192 4.33 -29.84 -14.91
N VAL A 193 3.80 -29.08 -15.85
CA VAL A 193 2.45 -28.55 -15.77
C VAL A 193 1.47 -29.74 -15.93
N ILE A 194 0.51 -29.87 -15.02
CA ILE A 194 -0.48 -30.96 -15.04
C ILE A 194 -1.89 -30.45 -15.25
N HIS A 195 -2.13 -29.16 -15.06
CA HIS A 195 -3.41 -28.52 -15.30
C HIS A 195 -3.23 -27.04 -15.66
N VAL A 196 -3.95 -26.61 -16.70
CA VAL A 196 -4.07 -25.21 -17.10
C VAL A 196 -5.57 -24.88 -17.13
N ASN A 197 -5.96 -23.86 -16.41
CA ASN A 197 -7.30 -23.31 -16.49
C ASN A 197 -7.31 -22.24 -17.58
N CYS A 198 -7.83 -22.59 -18.76
CA CYS A 198 -7.85 -21.71 -19.92
C CYS A 198 -9.14 -20.90 -20.01
N GLY A 199 -9.00 -19.66 -20.47
CA GLY A 199 -10.10 -18.81 -20.90
C GLY A 199 -10.68 -19.24 -22.26
N ALA A 200 -11.64 -18.49 -22.76
CA ALA A 200 -12.23 -18.72 -24.08
C ALA A 200 -11.25 -18.47 -25.24
N ASP A 201 -10.18 -17.75 -24.98
CA ASP A 201 -9.07 -17.46 -25.90
C ASP A 201 -7.97 -18.55 -25.94
N GLY A 202 -8.12 -19.61 -25.11
CA GLY A 202 -7.11 -20.66 -24.97
C GLY A 202 -5.95 -20.31 -24.05
N GLU A 203 -5.85 -19.06 -23.58
CA GLU A 203 -4.79 -18.60 -22.69
C GLU A 203 -5.09 -18.92 -21.23
N PRO A 204 -4.08 -19.10 -20.36
CA PRO A 204 -4.30 -19.29 -18.94
C PRO A 204 -5.07 -18.12 -18.32
N VAL A 205 -6.14 -18.45 -17.57
CA VAL A 205 -7.00 -17.44 -16.92
C VAL A 205 -6.16 -16.53 -16.05
N ARG A 206 -6.38 -15.22 -16.19
CA ARG A 206 -5.77 -14.19 -15.35
C ARG A 206 -6.82 -13.50 -14.50
N TYR A 207 -6.49 -13.26 -13.26
CA TYR A 207 -7.39 -12.69 -12.29
C TYR A 207 -7.09 -11.22 -12.01
N ASN A 208 -8.14 -10.43 -11.87
CA ASN A 208 -8.01 -9.13 -11.26
C ASN A 208 -7.61 -9.29 -9.79
N PHE A 209 -6.59 -8.58 -9.33
CA PHE A 209 -6.10 -8.71 -7.96
C PHE A 209 -7.14 -8.31 -6.90
N GLU A 210 -7.97 -7.30 -7.17
CA GLU A 210 -9.02 -6.89 -6.23
C GLU A 210 -10.09 -7.98 -6.10
N TYR A 211 -10.43 -8.65 -7.20
CA TYR A 211 -11.35 -9.80 -7.16
C TYR A 211 -10.78 -10.94 -6.30
N LEU A 212 -9.53 -11.34 -6.51
CA LEU A 212 -8.90 -12.36 -5.64
C LEU A 212 -8.84 -11.91 -4.17
N ALA A 213 -8.56 -10.63 -3.95
CA ALA A 213 -8.51 -10.09 -2.59
C ALA A 213 -9.89 -10.09 -1.92
N GLU A 214 -10.98 -9.89 -2.66
CA GLU A 214 -12.35 -9.99 -2.15
C GLU A 214 -12.72 -11.43 -1.82
N CYS A 215 -12.32 -12.41 -2.63
CA CYS A 215 -12.52 -13.83 -2.34
C CYS A 215 -11.71 -14.31 -1.13
N LEU A 216 -10.50 -13.81 -0.94
CA LEU A 216 -9.55 -14.29 0.07
C LEU A 216 -9.65 -13.56 1.40
N LEU A 217 -9.93 -12.26 1.39
CA LEU A 217 -9.92 -11.42 2.58
C LEU A 217 -11.34 -11.23 3.15
N PRO A 218 -11.48 -11.13 4.48
CA PRO A 218 -12.78 -11.01 5.14
C PRO A 218 -13.49 -9.68 4.92
N LEU A 219 -12.83 -8.72 4.28
CA LEU A 219 -13.36 -7.38 4.03
C LEU A 219 -12.92 -6.90 2.65
N SER A 220 -13.90 -6.50 1.84
CA SER A 220 -13.65 -5.87 0.55
C SER A 220 -13.03 -4.48 0.73
N ARG A 221 -12.40 -3.97 -0.32
CA ARG A 221 -11.90 -2.58 -0.36
C ARG A 221 -13.04 -1.59 -0.18
N TRP A 222 -14.21 -1.88 -0.74
CA TRP A 222 -15.41 -1.08 -0.58
C TRP A 222 -15.87 -0.99 0.88
N ASP A 223 -15.88 -2.11 1.63
CA ASP A 223 -16.20 -2.12 3.06
C ASP A 223 -15.23 -1.25 3.87
N ILE A 224 -13.95 -1.30 3.53
CA ILE A 224 -12.92 -0.49 4.18
C ILE A 224 -13.15 1.00 3.89
N GLU A 225 -13.47 1.36 2.66
CA GLU A 225 -13.74 2.74 2.26
C GLU A 225 -15.06 3.24 2.82
N ALA A 226 -16.12 2.45 2.78
CA ALA A 226 -17.40 2.77 3.41
C ALA A 226 -17.26 3.03 4.92
N ARG A 227 -16.44 2.23 5.61
CA ARG A 227 -16.11 2.44 7.04
C ARG A 227 -15.34 3.73 7.28
N LYS A 228 -14.40 4.10 6.38
CA LYS A 228 -13.68 5.38 6.45
C LYS A 228 -14.64 6.55 6.28
N THR A 229 -15.46 6.53 5.24
CA THR A 229 -16.46 7.57 4.97
C THR A 229 -17.48 7.72 6.11
N ARG A 230 -17.90 6.58 6.70
CA ARG A 230 -18.79 6.58 7.87
C ARG A 230 -18.11 7.17 9.12
N LYS A 231 -16.80 6.97 9.28
CA LYS A 231 -16.00 7.57 10.35
C LYS A 231 -15.81 9.07 10.13
N GLU A 232 -15.59 9.50 8.90
CA GLU A 232 -15.49 10.92 8.54
C GLU A 232 -16.81 11.68 8.72
N ARG A 233 -17.95 11.04 8.45
CA ARG A 233 -19.30 11.61 8.71
C ARG A 233 -19.66 11.65 10.20
N ARG A 234 -19.05 10.83 11.05
CA ARG A 234 -19.24 10.80 12.50
C ARG A 234 -18.20 11.66 13.23
N SER A 235 -18.08 12.93 12.90
CA SER A 235 -17.24 13.88 13.65
C SER A 235 -17.88 14.41 14.94
N GLN A 236 -18.79 13.66 15.55
CA GLN A 236 -19.24 13.89 16.92
C GLN A 236 -18.95 12.67 17.78
N PRO A 237 -18.34 12.86 18.97
CA PRO A 237 -17.92 11.76 19.83
C PRO A 237 -19.08 11.16 20.61
N GLN A 238 -19.78 10.20 20.03
CA GLN A 238 -20.54 9.23 20.81
C GLN A 238 -19.80 7.90 20.79
N LEU A 239 -19.06 7.64 21.84
CA LEU A 239 -18.48 6.35 22.17
C LEU A 239 -19.61 5.33 22.37
N ARG A 240 -19.99 4.62 21.31
CA ARG A 240 -20.80 3.42 21.42
C ARG A 240 -19.87 2.22 21.30
N LEU A 241 -19.69 1.51 22.40
CA LEU A 241 -19.09 0.18 22.41
C LEU A 241 -19.90 -0.72 21.46
N VAL A 242 -19.28 -1.16 20.37
CA VAL A 242 -19.83 -2.19 19.50
C VAL A 242 -19.27 -3.53 20.01
N PRO A 243 -20.13 -4.42 20.50
CA PRO A 243 -19.67 -5.72 20.96
C PRO A 243 -19.14 -6.57 19.81
N GLY A 244 -17.95 -7.15 20.00
CA GLY A 244 -17.53 -8.40 19.38
C GLY A 244 -17.40 -8.50 17.87
N GLY A 245 -17.09 -7.42 17.15
CA GLY A 245 -16.79 -7.50 15.73
C GLY A 245 -15.27 -7.56 15.46
N TRP A 246 -14.86 -8.41 14.57
CA TRP A 246 -13.56 -8.72 13.97
C TRP A 246 -12.60 -7.51 13.75
N THR A 247 -12.26 -6.78 14.78
CA THR A 247 -11.33 -5.64 14.71
C THR A 247 -9.86 -6.07 14.76
N GLY A 248 -9.57 -7.30 15.17
CA GLY A 248 -8.21 -7.84 15.29
C GLY A 248 -7.49 -7.94 13.93
N GLY A 249 -8.16 -8.45 12.90
CA GLY A 249 -7.57 -8.59 11.57
C GLY A 249 -7.24 -7.26 10.89
N LEU A 250 -8.10 -6.24 11.01
CA LEU A 250 -7.86 -4.90 10.47
C LEU A 250 -6.73 -4.16 11.18
N ARG A 251 -6.61 -4.31 12.51
CA ARG A 251 -5.49 -3.73 13.27
C ARG A 251 -4.18 -4.37 12.87
N ALA A 252 -4.13 -5.69 12.71
CA ALA A 252 -2.92 -6.40 12.27
C ALA A 252 -2.50 -5.98 10.86
N LEU A 253 -3.45 -5.79 9.93
CA LEU A 253 -3.19 -5.31 8.57
C LEU A 253 -2.64 -3.88 8.55
N ASN A 254 -3.22 -3.00 9.36
CA ASN A 254 -2.75 -1.62 9.50
C ASN A 254 -1.35 -1.56 10.15
N THR A 255 -1.08 -2.39 11.14
CA THR A 255 0.24 -2.47 11.80
C THR A 255 1.32 -2.94 10.83
N ARG A 256 1.04 -3.99 10.04
CA ARG A 256 1.98 -4.53 9.06
C ARG A 256 2.26 -3.54 7.94
N ARG A 257 1.21 -2.87 7.43
CA ARG A 257 1.37 -1.83 6.43
C ARG A 257 2.17 -0.64 6.95
N LEU A 258 1.86 -0.17 8.15
CA LEU A 258 2.61 0.93 8.77
C LEU A 258 4.08 0.55 8.97
N ALA A 259 4.36 -0.69 9.39
CA ALA A 259 5.73 -1.18 9.52
C ALA A 259 6.46 -1.17 8.17
N TRP A 260 5.81 -1.63 7.10
CA TRP A 260 6.38 -1.57 5.74
C TRP A 260 6.64 -0.13 5.30
N ASP A 261 5.68 0.77 5.48
CA ASP A 261 5.84 2.18 5.11
C ASP A 261 6.97 2.86 5.92
N ARG A 262 7.15 2.49 7.20
CA ARG A 262 8.28 2.96 8.03
C ARG A 262 9.63 2.41 7.61
N LEU A 263 9.68 1.14 7.19
CA LEU A 263 10.89 0.57 6.57
C LEU A 263 11.29 1.40 5.34
N GLU A 264 10.32 1.71 4.48
CA GLU A 264 10.58 2.51 3.29
C GLU A 264 11.04 3.94 3.63
N ASP A 265 10.49 4.53 4.70
CA ASP A 265 10.90 5.84 5.20
C ASP A 265 12.35 5.83 5.70
N LEU A 266 12.78 4.81 6.46
CA LEU A 266 14.17 4.71 6.90
C LEU A 266 15.14 4.52 5.72
N ARG A 267 14.74 3.71 4.73
CA ARG A 267 15.52 3.55 3.49
C ARG A 267 15.57 4.84 2.67
N ALA A 268 14.48 5.61 2.64
CA ALA A 268 14.45 6.94 2.01
C ALA A 268 15.36 7.93 2.76
N LEU A 269 15.31 7.94 4.09
CA LEU A 269 16.17 8.78 4.93
C LEU A 269 17.64 8.51 4.68
N ARG A 270 18.06 7.22 4.62
CA ARG A 270 19.45 6.87 4.24
C ARG A 270 19.84 7.43 2.87
N ARG A 271 18.95 7.33 1.88
CA ARG A 271 19.22 7.86 0.52
C ARG A 271 19.36 9.38 0.51
N VAL A 272 18.49 10.08 1.23
CA VAL A 272 18.54 11.55 1.37
C VAL A 272 19.86 12.01 2.02
N ARG A 273 20.36 11.23 2.99
CA ARG A 273 21.61 11.51 3.70
C ARG A 273 22.86 11.02 2.97
N GLY A 274 22.73 10.36 1.82
CA GLY A 274 23.87 9.77 1.09
C GLY A 274 24.47 8.54 1.76
N GLY A 275 23.80 7.95 2.76
CA GLY A 275 24.24 6.76 3.50
C GLY A 275 23.92 6.82 4.99
N ALA A 276 24.45 5.88 5.76
CA ALA A 276 24.43 5.91 7.22
C ALA A 276 25.81 6.35 7.75
N HIS A 277 25.83 7.38 8.56
CA HIS A 277 27.06 7.85 9.18
C HIS A 277 27.61 6.85 10.21
N GLU A 278 28.89 6.99 10.52
CA GLU A 278 29.50 6.23 11.61
C GLU A 278 28.74 6.47 12.93
N GLY A 279 28.52 5.37 13.71
CA GLY A 279 27.66 5.40 14.89
C GLY A 279 26.16 5.27 14.63
N GLU A 280 25.68 5.42 13.40
CA GLU A 280 24.27 5.23 13.04
C GLU A 280 23.98 3.89 12.34
N ARG A 281 25.01 3.21 11.81
CA ARG A 281 24.87 1.97 11.00
C ARG A 281 24.07 0.91 11.72
N MET A 282 24.41 0.58 12.98
CA MET A 282 23.70 -0.44 13.76
C MET A 282 22.26 -0.01 14.10
N LYS A 283 22.04 1.29 14.30
CA LYS A 283 20.71 1.86 14.54
C LYS A 283 19.79 1.65 13.31
N PHE A 284 20.28 1.97 12.10
CA PHE A 284 19.54 1.70 10.87
C PHE A 284 19.29 0.20 10.68
N LEU A 285 20.30 -0.63 10.85
CA LEU A 285 20.19 -2.08 10.71
C LEU A 285 19.10 -2.65 11.63
N LEU A 286 19.12 -2.30 12.92
CA LEU A 286 18.17 -2.80 13.92
C LEU A 286 16.73 -2.37 13.59
N TRP A 287 16.53 -1.10 13.26
CA TRP A 287 15.18 -0.59 13.03
C TRP A 287 14.61 -0.98 11.66
N GLU A 288 15.42 -1.03 10.61
CA GLU A 288 14.98 -1.55 9.32
C GLU A 288 14.60 -3.04 9.43
N LEU A 289 15.39 -3.85 10.17
CA LEU A 289 15.03 -5.25 10.44
C LEU A 289 13.78 -5.38 11.29
N ASN A 290 13.63 -4.58 12.35
CA ASN A 290 12.43 -4.60 13.17
C ASN A 290 11.17 -4.33 12.33
N PHE A 291 11.19 -3.34 11.48
CA PHE A 291 10.04 -3.03 10.63
C PHE A 291 9.84 -4.07 9.52
N LEU A 292 10.91 -4.64 8.99
CA LEU A 292 10.82 -5.74 8.03
C LEU A 292 10.14 -6.97 8.64
N MET A 293 10.54 -7.37 9.86
CA MET A 293 9.91 -8.48 10.58
C MET A 293 8.48 -8.16 10.98
N LEU A 294 8.22 -6.95 11.49
CA LEU A 294 6.89 -6.50 11.92
C LEU A 294 5.90 -6.41 10.75
N SER A 295 6.36 -6.10 9.55
CA SER A 295 5.54 -6.11 8.34
C SER A 295 5.04 -7.52 7.99
N GLY A 296 5.76 -8.55 8.43
CA GLY A 296 5.48 -9.96 8.10
C GLY A 296 5.90 -10.37 6.70
N ALA A 297 6.57 -9.48 5.95
CA ALA A 297 7.05 -9.76 4.61
C ALA A 297 8.22 -10.78 4.59
N VAL A 298 8.88 -10.97 5.73
CA VAL A 298 9.95 -11.96 5.91
C VAL A 298 9.71 -12.71 7.23
N HIS A 299 9.92 -14.03 7.21
CA HIS A 299 9.84 -14.85 8.42
C HIS A 299 11.11 -14.73 9.26
N SER A 300 10.99 -14.87 10.60
CA SER A 300 12.12 -14.73 11.54
C SER A 300 13.31 -15.66 11.24
N THR A 301 13.08 -16.85 10.70
CA THR A 301 14.14 -17.78 10.29
C THR A 301 15.10 -17.18 9.26
N ARG A 302 14.68 -16.18 8.52
CA ARG A 302 15.51 -15.49 7.52
C ARG A 302 16.13 -14.18 8.04
N MET A 303 15.90 -13.82 9.31
CA MET A 303 16.32 -12.52 9.84
C MET A 303 17.85 -12.30 9.73
N TYR A 304 18.68 -13.29 10.07
CA TYR A 304 20.13 -13.14 9.98
C TYR A 304 20.65 -13.02 8.53
N PRO A 305 20.20 -13.84 7.55
CA PRO A 305 20.50 -13.60 6.14
C PRO A 305 20.09 -12.20 5.65
N GLU A 306 18.90 -11.71 6.06
CA GLU A 306 18.47 -10.35 5.74
C GLU A 306 19.34 -9.29 6.42
N ALA A 307 19.74 -9.51 7.68
CA ALA A 307 20.66 -8.64 8.41
C ALA A 307 22.01 -8.51 7.70
N ALA A 308 22.58 -9.62 7.28
CA ALA A 308 23.88 -9.64 6.58
C ALA A 308 23.80 -8.87 5.23
N ALA A 309 22.70 -9.07 4.49
CA ALA A 309 22.51 -8.37 3.23
C ALA A 309 22.23 -6.87 3.43
N LEU A 310 21.48 -6.52 4.46
CA LEU A 310 21.15 -5.13 4.81
C LEU A 310 22.37 -4.38 5.34
N ALA A 311 23.21 -5.03 6.15
CA ALA A 311 24.46 -4.45 6.62
C ALA A 311 25.39 -4.05 5.45
N LYS A 312 25.54 -4.92 4.45
CA LYS A 312 26.29 -4.63 3.22
C LYS A 312 25.67 -3.52 2.37
N GLU A 313 24.35 -3.38 2.42
CA GLU A 313 23.64 -2.28 1.74
C GLU A 313 23.84 -0.95 2.47
N ILE A 314 23.92 -0.98 3.81
CA ILE A 314 24.19 0.20 4.64
C ILE A 314 25.63 0.67 4.42
N ASP A 315 26.58 -0.23 4.52
CA ASP A 315 28.00 0.02 4.27
C ASP A 315 28.70 -1.30 3.88
N PRO A 316 29.17 -1.46 2.64
CA PRO A 316 29.84 -2.67 2.18
C PRO A 316 31.06 -3.12 3.00
N ALA A 317 31.76 -2.15 3.61
CA ALA A 317 32.95 -2.41 4.41
C ALA A 317 32.67 -2.68 5.89
N TRP A 318 31.40 -2.47 6.33
CA TRP A 318 31.04 -2.59 7.73
C TRP A 318 30.73 -4.06 8.13
N GLY A 319 31.48 -4.54 9.13
CA GLY A 319 31.18 -5.78 9.83
C GLY A 319 30.29 -5.50 11.06
N TYR A 320 29.10 -6.08 11.11
CA TYR A 320 28.23 -5.98 12.28
C TYR A 320 28.35 -7.23 13.17
N HIS A 321 28.13 -7.06 14.47
CA HIS A 321 28.10 -8.17 15.40
C HIS A 321 26.70 -8.79 15.49
N SER A 322 26.54 -10.03 15.02
CA SER A 322 25.25 -10.73 15.00
C SER A 322 24.64 -10.92 16.40
N ALA A 323 25.47 -10.98 17.44
CA ALA A 323 25.03 -11.07 18.83
C ALA A 323 24.15 -9.89 19.27
N GLU A 324 24.36 -8.69 18.73
CA GLU A 324 23.53 -7.50 19.02
C GLU A 324 22.08 -7.63 18.51
N LEU A 325 21.84 -8.56 17.59
CA LEU A 325 20.51 -8.84 17.04
C LEU A 325 19.76 -9.95 17.79
N MET A 326 20.35 -10.62 18.78
CA MET A 326 19.72 -11.75 19.48
C MET A 326 18.38 -11.39 20.11
N THR A 327 18.30 -10.24 20.77
CA THR A 327 17.05 -9.77 21.38
C THR A 327 15.97 -9.48 20.31
N LEU A 328 16.36 -8.90 19.19
CA LEU A 328 15.45 -8.66 18.08
C LEU A 328 14.98 -9.98 17.45
N TYR A 329 15.88 -10.97 17.33
CA TYR A 329 15.55 -12.28 16.82
C TYR A 329 14.53 -13.01 17.70
N ALA A 330 14.73 -13.01 19.03
CA ALA A 330 13.79 -13.60 19.99
C ALA A 330 12.41 -12.94 19.87
N LYS A 331 12.36 -11.59 19.78
CA LYS A 331 11.12 -10.84 19.56
C LYS A 331 10.46 -11.14 18.20
N ALA A 332 11.23 -11.30 17.14
CA ALA A 332 10.72 -11.66 15.83
C ALA A 332 10.14 -13.08 15.81
N LYS A 333 10.75 -14.01 16.54
CA LYS A 333 10.25 -15.38 16.71
C LYS A 333 8.92 -15.38 17.47
N ALA A 334 8.83 -14.66 18.58
CA ALA A 334 7.59 -14.48 19.33
C ALA A 334 6.48 -13.83 18.50
N TRP A 335 6.82 -12.80 17.71
CA TRP A 335 5.87 -12.18 16.79
C TRP A 335 5.34 -13.15 15.73
N ASN A 336 6.18 -14.01 15.16
CA ASN A 336 5.76 -15.01 14.19
C ASN A 336 4.87 -16.11 14.82
N ALA A 337 5.08 -16.41 16.11
CA ALA A 337 4.22 -17.31 16.88
C ALA A 337 2.88 -16.66 17.30
N GLY A 338 2.66 -15.38 16.98
CA GLY A 338 1.45 -14.65 17.37
C GLY A 338 1.43 -14.17 18.82
N GLU A 339 2.57 -14.22 19.51
CA GLU A 339 2.67 -13.81 20.90
C GLU A 339 2.54 -12.29 21.05
N MET A 340 1.88 -11.88 22.12
CA MET A 340 1.72 -10.48 22.52
C MET A 340 2.40 -10.26 23.86
N VAL A 341 3.04 -9.12 24.02
CA VAL A 341 3.67 -8.70 25.29
C VAL A 341 2.72 -7.76 26.02
N GLU A 342 2.46 -8.02 27.29
CA GLU A 342 1.68 -7.14 28.14
C GLU A 342 2.61 -6.15 28.86
N PHE A 343 2.28 -4.87 28.75
CA PHE A 343 2.99 -3.80 29.47
C PHE A 343 1.99 -2.73 29.93
N ASN A 344 1.98 -2.43 31.20
CA ASN A 344 1.04 -1.49 31.83
C ASN A 344 -0.43 -1.78 31.49
N GLY A 345 -0.86 -3.06 31.57
CA GLY A 345 -2.24 -3.48 31.27
C GLY A 345 -2.65 -3.38 29.80
N LYS A 346 -1.70 -3.14 28.89
CA LYS A 346 -1.95 -3.08 27.45
C LYS A 346 -1.13 -4.14 26.72
N ARG A 347 -1.77 -4.76 25.73
CA ARG A 347 -1.14 -5.75 24.87
C ARG A 347 -0.47 -5.08 23.66
N TYR A 348 0.79 -5.41 23.44
CA TYR A 348 1.61 -4.93 22.33
C TYR A 348 2.16 -6.11 21.52
N PRO A 349 2.44 -5.92 20.21
CA PRO A 349 3.25 -6.88 19.45
C PRO A 349 4.59 -7.13 20.14
N ALA A 350 5.12 -8.34 20.02
CA ALA A 350 6.43 -8.68 20.59
C ALA A 350 7.57 -7.82 20.02
N LEU A 351 7.45 -7.40 18.75
CA LEU A 351 8.37 -6.48 18.08
C LEU A 351 8.09 -5.02 18.48
N TYR A 352 9.08 -4.16 18.29
CA TYR A 352 9.00 -2.75 18.67
C TYR A 352 8.04 -1.96 17.77
N THR A 353 7.14 -1.20 18.41
CA THR A 353 6.16 -0.31 17.76
C THR A 353 6.29 1.13 18.28
N PRO A 354 7.40 1.83 18.00
CA PRO A 354 7.66 3.17 18.52
C PRO A 354 6.66 4.19 18.00
N ARG A 355 6.51 5.31 18.73
CA ARG A 355 5.83 6.50 18.23
C ARG A 355 6.72 7.23 17.20
N ASN A 356 6.12 8.07 16.34
CA ASN A 356 6.87 8.88 15.40
C ASN A 356 7.88 9.80 16.09
N ASP A 357 7.47 10.47 17.18
CA ASP A 357 8.34 11.37 17.94
C ASP A 357 9.59 10.64 18.44
N THR A 358 9.44 9.37 18.86
CA THR A 358 10.57 8.53 19.27
C THR A 358 11.54 8.27 18.09
N LEU A 359 11.02 7.97 16.90
CA LEU A 359 11.86 7.73 15.72
C LEU A 359 12.52 9.02 15.24
N ILE A 360 11.77 10.14 15.21
CA ILE A 360 12.29 11.46 14.82
C ILE A 360 13.44 11.85 15.74
N SER A 361 13.26 11.74 17.05
CA SER A 361 14.29 12.02 18.05
C SER A 361 15.50 11.08 17.91
N LEU A 362 15.26 9.76 17.78
CA LEU A 362 16.27 8.71 17.68
C LEU A 362 17.20 8.91 16.48
N PHE A 363 16.62 9.23 15.32
CA PHE A 363 17.34 9.47 14.07
C PHE A 363 17.65 10.94 13.83
N ARG A 364 17.26 11.85 14.75
CA ARG A 364 17.43 13.31 14.62
C ARG A 364 16.93 13.83 13.25
N ILE A 365 15.71 13.40 12.88
CA ILE A 365 15.13 13.71 11.57
C ILE A 365 14.69 15.16 11.53
N THR A 366 15.26 15.96 10.63
CA THR A 366 14.90 17.37 10.43
C THR A 366 13.54 17.52 9.76
N ASP A 367 12.92 18.69 9.83
CA ASP A 367 11.64 18.96 9.18
C ASP A 367 11.71 18.81 7.65
N ASP A 368 12.85 19.19 7.04
CA ASP A 368 13.06 19.04 5.59
C ASP A 368 13.17 17.58 5.18
N GLU A 369 13.83 16.76 5.99
CA GLU A 369 13.84 15.30 5.78
C GLU A 369 12.44 14.71 5.97
N GLN A 370 11.69 15.13 7.01
CA GLN A 370 10.31 14.67 7.25
C GLN A 370 9.37 14.98 6.06
N ARG A 371 9.57 16.10 5.36
CA ARG A 371 8.80 16.44 4.16
C ARG A 371 8.99 15.43 3.04
N GLN A 372 10.10 14.70 3.02
CA GLN A 372 10.40 13.65 2.03
C GLN A 372 9.94 12.25 2.48
N LEU A 373 9.59 12.06 3.76
CA LEU A 373 9.11 10.80 4.32
C LEU A 373 7.58 10.70 4.24
N ARG A 374 7.02 9.50 4.37
CA ARG A 374 5.58 9.24 4.27
C ARG A 374 4.89 9.17 5.62
N THR A 375 5.50 8.48 6.58
CA THR A 375 4.86 8.09 7.85
C THR A 375 5.64 8.54 9.09
N ILE A 376 6.98 8.65 9.02
CA ILE A 376 7.81 9.11 10.14
C ILE A 376 7.86 10.64 10.09
N ILE A 377 6.75 11.27 10.43
CA ILE A 377 6.55 12.71 10.38
C ILE A 377 5.91 13.22 11.67
N SER A 378 6.26 14.42 12.06
CA SER A 378 5.71 15.13 13.21
C SER A 378 4.26 15.62 12.98
N ARG A 379 3.58 15.96 14.05
CA ARG A 379 2.22 16.52 13.99
C ARG A 379 2.16 17.81 13.17
N SER A 380 3.19 18.65 13.25
CA SER A 380 3.30 19.90 12.48
C SER A 380 3.30 19.64 10.97
N ILE A 381 4.13 18.70 10.51
CA ILE A 381 4.22 18.30 9.09
C ILE A 381 2.90 17.66 8.61
N VAL A 382 2.24 16.87 9.45
CA VAL A 382 0.89 16.34 9.13
C VAL A 382 -0.10 17.48 8.88
N LEU A 383 -0.13 18.46 9.77
CA LEU A 383 -1.03 19.61 9.62
C LEU A 383 -0.70 20.47 8.40
N GLU A 384 0.59 20.66 8.09
CA GLU A 384 1.05 21.36 6.87
C GLU A 384 0.52 20.63 5.62
N ARG A 385 0.70 19.31 5.53
CA ARG A 385 0.20 18.49 4.41
C ARG A 385 -1.31 18.52 4.28
N ASP A 386 -2.03 18.49 5.40
CA ASP A 386 -3.49 18.53 5.38
C ASP A 386 -3.99 19.90 4.92
N ARG A 387 -3.38 21.00 5.38
CA ARG A 387 -3.68 22.36 4.90
C ARG A 387 -3.49 22.44 3.38
N ARG A 388 -2.34 21.99 2.87
CA ARG A 388 -2.05 21.99 1.43
C ARG A 388 -3.05 21.15 0.64
N ARG A 389 -3.40 19.96 1.14
CA ARG A 389 -4.41 19.09 0.51
C ARG A 389 -5.78 19.76 0.46
N HIS A 390 -6.20 20.38 1.55
CA HIS A 390 -7.47 21.10 1.61
C HIS A 390 -7.47 22.33 0.70
N GLU A 391 -6.36 23.03 0.59
CA GLU A 391 -6.21 24.15 -0.33
C GLU A 391 -6.33 23.68 -1.79
N VAL A 392 -5.60 22.67 -2.19
CA VAL A 392 -5.70 22.08 -3.53
C VAL A 392 -7.14 21.63 -3.84
N LYS A 393 -7.79 20.97 -2.87
CA LYS A 393 -9.19 20.53 -3.03
C LYS A 393 -10.16 21.72 -3.17
N ARG A 394 -9.96 22.79 -2.41
CA ARG A 394 -10.79 24.02 -2.52
C ARG A 394 -10.57 24.71 -3.87
N ARG A 395 -9.32 24.83 -4.33
CA ARG A 395 -9.00 25.41 -5.65
C ARG A 395 -9.63 24.59 -6.78
N ALA A 396 -9.52 23.25 -6.72
CA ALA A 396 -10.16 22.36 -7.68
C ALA A 396 -11.70 22.46 -7.68
N ALA A 397 -12.30 22.89 -6.57
CA ALA A 397 -13.73 23.16 -6.43
C ALA A 397 -14.11 24.61 -6.81
N GLY A 398 -13.21 25.39 -7.43
CA GLY A 398 -13.47 26.74 -7.90
C GLY A 398 -13.18 27.84 -6.87
N ALA A 399 -12.57 27.56 -5.74
CA ALA A 399 -12.16 28.59 -4.79
C ALA A 399 -10.94 29.35 -5.34
N VAL A 400 -11.11 30.67 -5.48
CA VAL A 400 -10.03 31.57 -5.90
C VAL A 400 -9.07 31.91 -4.77
N GLU A 401 -7.90 32.40 -5.10
CA GLU A 401 -6.90 32.81 -4.12
C GLU A 401 -7.45 33.98 -3.26
N ARG A 402 -7.00 34.05 -1.99
CA ARG A 402 -7.50 35.07 -1.06
C ARG A 402 -7.18 36.48 -1.53
N SER A 403 -6.04 36.71 -2.14
CA SER A 403 -5.66 37.98 -2.77
C SER A 403 -6.64 38.34 -3.88
N GLU A 404 -6.85 37.46 -4.84
CA GLU A 404 -7.80 37.65 -5.95
C GLU A 404 -9.25 37.87 -5.46
N TYR A 405 -9.66 37.14 -4.42
CA TYR A 405 -10.95 37.33 -3.79
C TYR A 405 -11.07 38.73 -3.14
N LEU A 406 -10.03 39.19 -2.43
CA LEU A 406 -9.99 40.48 -1.79
C LEU A 406 -9.96 41.61 -2.82
N ASP A 407 -9.19 41.45 -3.89
CA ASP A 407 -9.10 42.41 -4.99
C ASP A 407 -10.46 42.54 -5.70
N ALA A 408 -11.08 41.41 -6.06
CA ALA A 408 -12.43 41.41 -6.65
C ALA A 408 -13.49 41.93 -5.68
N ALA A 409 -13.34 41.74 -4.38
CA ALA A 409 -14.23 42.33 -3.38
C ALA A 409 -14.03 43.85 -3.26
N GLN A 410 -12.81 44.33 -3.36
CA GLN A 410 -12.47 45.75 -3.36
C GLN A 410 -12.97 46.41 -4.64
N GLU A 411 -12.79 45.83 -5.80
CA GLU A 411 -13.34 46.31 -7.07
C GLU A 411 -14.88 46.46 -7.00
N ARG A 412 -15.57 45.42 -6.50
CA ARG A 412 -17.04 45.49 -6.31
C ARG A 412 -17.43 46.58 -5.35
N ARG A 413 -16.65 46.80 -4.29
CA ARG A 413 -16.90 47.89 -3.33
C ARG A 413 -16.73 49.27 -3.99
N THR A 414 -15.63 49.47 -4.71
CA THR A 414 -15.34 50.71 -5.45
C THR A 414 -16.43 51.00 -6.48
N ARG A 415 -16.82 50.00 -7.26
CA ARG A 415 -17.89 50.11 -8.27
C ARG A 415 -19.23 50.50 -7.63
N ALA A 416 -19.62 49.87 -6.54
CA ALA A 416 -20.84 50.21 -5.82
C ALA A 416 -20.82 51.65 -5.28
N GLN A 417 -19.67 52.13 -4.81
CA GLN A 417 -19.45 53.47 -4.32
C GLN A 417 -19.54 54.53 -5.43
N GLU A 418 -18.98 54.24 -6.60
CA GLU A 418 -19.05 55.09 -7.79
C GLU A 418 -20.49 55.25 -8.27
N LEU A 419 -21.21 54.12 -8.41
CA LEU A 419 -22.63 54.16 -8.81
C LEU A 419 -23.50 54.90 -7.80
N ARG A 420 -23.15 54.83 -6.51
CA ARG A 420 -23.84 55.60 -5.45
C ARG A 420 -23.56 57.08 -5.55
N LYS A 421 -22.32 57.50 -5.84
CA LYS A 421 -21.97 58.91 -6.09
C LYS A 421 -22.70 59.49 -7.32
N GLN A 422 -22.99 58.67 -8.33
CA GLN A 422 -23.79 59.00 -9.49
C GLN A 422 -25.32 59.14 -9.19
N GLY A 423 -25.74 58.97 -7.92
CA GLY A 423 -27.13 59.15 -7.49
C GLY A 423 -27.99 57.88 -7.58
N MET A 424 -27.45 56.75 -7.98
CA MET A 424 -28.24 55.52 -8.12
C MET A 424 -28.74 54.98 -6.76
N SER A 425 -29.95 54.47 -6.75
CA SER A 425 -30.56 53.90 -5.56
C SER A 425 -29.89 52.51 -5.26
N VAL A 426 -29.90 52.11 -3.98
CA VAL A 426 -29.36 50.79 -3.55
C VAL A 426 -29.94 49.61 -4.35
N ARG A 427 -31.23 49.67 -4.67
CA ARG A 427 -31.90 48.62 -5.46
C ARG A 427 -31.43 48.62 -6.93
N ALA A 428 -31.22 49.81 -7.51
CA ALA A 428 -30.69 49.94 -8.86
C ALA A 428 -29.26 49.43 -8.97
N ILE A 429 -28.38 49.76 -8.00
CA ILE A 429 -27.00 49.27 -7.92
C ILE A 429 -26.99 47.73 -7.74
N ALA A 430 -27.84 47.19 -6.87
CA ALA A 430 -27.95 45.76 -6.66
C ALA A 430 -28.33 45.00 -7.95
N LYS A 431 -29.25 45.59 -8.74
CA LYS A 431 -29.67 45.06 -10.04
C LYS A 431 -28.56 45.16 -11.09
N ASP A 432 -27.87 46.29 -11.17
CA ASP A 432 -26.77 46.53 -12.12
C ASP A 432 -25.58 45.57 -11.87
N MET A 433 -25.22 45.38 -10.58
CA MET A 433 -24.09 44.56 -10.19
C MET A 433 -24.43 43.07 -10.00
N GLY A 434 -25.71 42.69 -10.10
CA GLY A 434 -26.14 41.29 -9.88
C GLY A 434 -25.88 40.74 -8.47
N ILE A 435 -25.87 41.60 -7.44
CA ILE A 435 -25.59 41.25 -6.05
C ILE A 435 -26.75 41.62 -5.11
N PRO A 436 -26.87 40.95 -3.95
CA PRO A 436 -27.92 41.29 -2.97
C PRO A 436 -27.85 42.76 -2.48
N ALA A 437 -29.00 43.41 -2.30
CA ALA A 437 -29.07 44.78 -1.80
C ALA A 437 -28.39 45.00 -0.43
N SER A 438 -28.41 43.99 0.42
CA SER A 438 -27.67 43.96 1.70
C SER A 438 -26.16 44.09 1.54
N SER A 439 -25.60 43.46 0.51
CA SER A 439 -24.16 43.56 0.19
C SER A 439 -23.82 44.97 -0.30
N VAL A 440 -24.71 45.59 -1.16
CA VAL A 440 -24.53 46.97 -1.61
C VAL A 440 -24.57 47.92 -0.42
N GLN A 441 -25.52 47.79 0.51
CA GLN A 441 -25.56 48.59 1.74
C GLN A 441 -24.26 48.51 2.55
N GLY A 442 -23.68 47.31 2.65
CA GLY A 442 -22.37 47.10 3.31
C GLY A 442 -21.22 47.84 2.60
N TYR A 443 -21.26 47.91 1.26
CA TYR A 443 -20.21 48.53 0.45
C TYR A 443 -20.26 50.06 0.46
N ILE A 444 -21.47 50.65 0.59
CA ILE A 444 -21.71 52.12 0.57
C ILE A 444 -21.84 52.71 1.97
N LYS A 445 -21.72 51.93 3.04
CA LYS A 445 -21.84 52.43 4.42
C LYS A 445 -20.73 53.47 4.69
N GLY A 446 -21.16 54.71 4.98
CA GLY A 446 -20.28 55.86 5.23
C GLY A 446 -20.13 56.83 4.06
N ILE A 447 -20.76 56.59 2.90
CA ILE A 447 -20.79 57.57 1.81
C ILE A 447 -22.00 58.50 1.98
N GLN A 448 -21.76 59.77 2.27
CA GLN A 448 -22.79 60.83 2.15
C GLN A 448 -23.04 61.11 0.66
N VAL A 449 -24.25 60.86 0.22
CA VAL A 449 -24.70 61.33 -1.11
C VAL A 449 -24.92 62.81 -0.98
N ALA A 450 -24.25 63.61 -1.80
CA ALA A 450 -24.64 65.03 -1.97
C ALA A 450 -26.12 65.05 -2.37
N SER A 451 -26.96 65.62 -1.53
CA SER A 451 -28.36 65.80 -1.79
C SER A 451 -28.51 66.74 -2.98
N PRO A 452 -29.30 66.43 -4.00
CA PRO A 452 -29.63 67.40 -5.02
C PRO A 452 -30.74 68.36 -4.46
N ALA A 453 -30.36 69.27 -3.59
CA ALA A 453 -31.20 70.28 -3.06
C ALA A 453 -30.44 71.58 -2.79
N GLU A 454 -29.96 72.21 -3.83
CA GLU A 454 -29.64 73.63 -3.83
C GLU A 454 -29.78 74.14 -5.25
N ILE A 455 -31.03 74.35 -5.67
CA ILE A 455 -31.46 75.42 -6.62
C ILE A 455 -32.97 75.48 -6.48
N LEU A 456 -33.44 76.39 -5.64
CA LEU A 456 -34.56 77.25 -5.92
C LEU A 456 -34.81 78.20 -4.72
N PRO A 457 -35.24 79.49 -4.97
CA PRO A 457 -35.12 80.55 -4.01
C PRO A 457 -36.33 80.68 -3.06
N CYS A 458 -36.03 81.34 -1.97
CA CYS A 458 -36.84 81.86 -0.93
C CYS A 458 -38.20 82.44 -1.38
N THR A 459 -39.31 82.00 -0.74
CA THR A 459 -40.40 82.87 -0.37
C THR A 459 -40.89 82.57 1.03
N LYS A 460 -40.92 83.65 1.83
CA LYS A 460 -41.33 83.72 3.22
C LYS A 460 -42.83 83.41 3.37
N SER A 461 -43.25 82.74 4.40
CA SER A 461 -44.40 83.14 5.20
C SER A 461 -44.27 82.61 6.63
N VAL A 462 -44.33 83.60 7.54
CA VAL A 462 -44.38 83.47 8.98
C VAL A 462 -45.75 82.96 9.38
N ARG A 463 -45.89 82.03 10.29
CA ARG A 463 -46.91 82.00 11.32
C ARG A 463 -46.40 81.34 12.59
N ILE A 464 -46.45 82.12 13.65
CA ILE A 464 -46.24 81.87 15.05
C ILE A 464 -47.46 81.09 15.60
N THR A 465 -47.27 80.17 16.49
CA THR A 465 -47.93 80.05 17.79
C THR A 465 -47.41 78.80 18.58
N ASN A 466 -46.84 79.11 19.73
CA ASN A 466 -47.12 78.57 21.07
C ASN A 466 -47.34 77.09 21.16
N GLY A 467 -46.73 76.39 21.99
CA GLY A 467 -46.23 76.58 23.34
C GLY A 467 -46.31 75.27 24.08
N VAL A 468 -45.60 75.21 25.13
CA VAL A 468 -45.71 74.31 26.32
C VAL A 468 -44.79 73.13 26.38
N ALA A 469 -43.87 73.29 27.31
CA ALA A 469 -43.02 72.35 27.96
C ALA A 469 -43.77 71.24 28.69
N CYS A 470 -43.22 70.09 28.78
CA CYS A 470 -43.17 69.41 30.07
C CYS A 470 -41.99 68.41 30.12
N ALA A 471 -41.23 68.61 31.16
CA ALA A 471 -40.15 67.75 31.57
C ALA A 471 -40.66 66.52 32.35
N ARG A 472 -39.88 65.45 32.36
CA ARG A 472 -39.42 64.58 33.52
C ARG A 472 -39.11 63.20 32.99
N SER A 473 -37.87 62.89 33.09
CA SER A 473 -37.17 62.11 34.19
C SER A 473 -37.74 60.70 34.41
N ALA A 474 -37.00 59.72 34.04
CA ALA A 474 -36.21 58.83 34.87
C ALA A 474 -35.35 57.89 33.98
#